data_f070d3549852b093e7609b7eedb9804a
#
_entry.id   f070d3549852b093e7609b7eedb9804a
#
_cell.length_a   1.000
_cell.length_b   1.000
_cell.length_c   1.000
_cell.angle_alpha   90.00
_cell.angle_beta   90.00
_cell.angle_gamma   90.00
#
_symmetry.space_group_name_H-M   'P 1'
#
loop_
_entity.id
_entity.type
_entity.pdbx_description
1 polymer ?
#
loop_
_entity_poly.entity_id
_entity_poly.type
_entity_poly.pdbx_seq_one_letter_code
_entity_poly.pdbx_strand_id
1 'polypeptide(L)'
;MIGLAALAAATTLAAPAAAQIAAERPATAAGCDGTDCRITLTPAQLLAAADRLVAQGRYAQARPLLQALELAPGYKLQTRFLLGYIASKTGDLEGAAERYRAILADDPRQTRVRLELGRVLLQQNKTASADRQFSLAAQDTELPQEIARTIRTVRDTIRSSRTWRLDVNLGVAPDTNINNATSARSVTILLGDTEIPVDLNDQATARSGIGVVGQLSAGLRLPVSARVSALAEFDAIGTEYKRSMFDDHIVQGAAGAEYRFSSATSVSLQGVAAHRWFGGEAVSRQLGARLGGQTVANAKDRFGFQLDVRHSRALFDRAYDGWQGGLYGTYERAVTPTIVASVGPFVRRDALREEPFSNTEAGGNVGVGGELRYGVNFGASLGVSRAVYDAPLEIFDLDARRDWRVVARATLGYRKIRVLGFSPQLVFNYTRINSSLRFYDTTRSRFEFTLARFF
;
A
#
# COMPACT_ATOMS: atom_id res chain seq x y z
N MET A 1 18.61 -10.71 6.43
CA MET A 1 18.77 -10.27 7.83
C MET A 1 18.30 -8.82 7.88
N ILE A 2 17.05 -8.60 8.33
CA ILE A 2 16.48 -7.27 8.51
C ILE A 2 17.01 -6.79 9.83
N GLY A 3 17.70 -5.61 9.85
CA GLY A 3 18.33 -5.08 11.05
C GLY A 3 17.35 -4.82 12.18
N LEU A 4 17.30 -5.69 13.15
CA LEU A 4 16.52 -5.60 14.39
C LEU A 4 17.06 -4.60 15.40
N ALA A 5 18.04 -3.78 15.02
CA ALA A 5 18.72 -2.86 15.94
C ALA A 5 17.88 -1.61 16.35
N ALA A 6 16.81 -1.29 15.62
CA ALA A 6 16.08 -0.04 15.85
C ALA A 6 15.04 -0.09 17.00
N LEU A 7 14.75 -1.26 17.57
CA LEU A 7 13.77 -1.38 18.67
C LEU A 7 14.40 -1.32 20.07
N ALA A 8 15.73 -1.32 20.19
CA ALA A 8 16.40 -1.36 21.48
C ALA A 8 16.55 0.00 22.19
N ALA A 9 16.31 1.11 21.50
CA ALA A 9 16.59 2.46 22.03
C ALA A 9 15.41 3.18 22.72
N ALA A 10 14.24 2.56 22.86
CA ALA A 10 13.05 3.23 23.41
C ALA A 10 12.62 2.67 24.79
N THR A 11 13.54 2.27 25.64
CA THR A 11 13.20 1.69 26.95
C THR A 11 13.39 2.62 28.14
N THR A 12 13.52 3.93 27.95
CA THR A 12 13.37 4.89 29.06
C THR A 12 11.97 5.47 29.02
N LEU A 13 10.96 4.66 29.33
CA LEU A 13 9.65 5.17 29.71
C LEU A 13 9.64 5.39 31.22
N ALA A 14 9.37 6.64 31.62
CA ALA A 14 9.14 7.07 32.98
C ALA A 14 8.24 6.07 33.72
N ALA A 15 8.61 5.80 34.97
CA ALA A 15 7.81 4.98 35.88
C ALA A 15 6.38 5.53 35.99
N PRO A 16 5.36 4.67 36.06
CA PRO A 16 4.03 5.13 36.42
C PRO A 16 4.08 5.75 37.82
N ALA A 17 3.29 6.83 38.00
CA ALA A 17 3.13 7.55 39.23
C ALA A 17 2.99 6.57 40.40
N ALA A 18 3.78 6.78 41.42
CA ALA A 18 3.79 5.99 42.62
C ALA A 18 2.37 5.97 43.24
N ALA A 19 1.69 4.84 43.13
CA ALA A 19 0.66 4.50 44.09
C ALA A 19 1.34 4.52 45.46
N GLN A 20 0.81 5.31 46.39
CA GLN A 20 1.24 5.38 47.79
C GLN A 20 1.19 3.96 48.36
N ILE A 21 2.36 3.32 48.41
CA ILE A 21 2.56 2.06 49.11
C ILE A 21 2.60 2.45 50.58
N ALA A 22 1.62 1.97 51.33
CA ALA A 22 1.65 2.01 52.78
C ALA A 22 2.99 1.50 53.26
N ALA A 23 3.65 2.23 54.15
CA ALA A 23 4.98 1.93 54.65
C ALA A 23 5.01 0.51 55.24
N GLU A 24 5.44 -0.45 54.45
CA GLU A 24 5.78 -1.77 54.92
C GLU A 24 7.08 -1.70 55.76
N ARG A 25 7.04 -2.31 56.93
CA ARG A 25 8.18 -2.39 57.89
C ARG A 25 9.47 -2.77 57.17
N PRO A 26 10.63 -2.19 57.56
CA PRO A 26 11.90 -2.58 56.99
C PRO A 26 12.19 -4.06 57.27
N ALA A 27 12.89 -4.69 56.36
CA ALA A 27 13.30 -6.08 56.48
C ALA A 27 13.93 -6.34 57.84
N THR A 28 13.42 -7.28 58.62
CA THR A 28 14.05 -7.70 59.86
C THR A 28 15.42 -8.30 59.57
N ALA A 29 16.40 -7.90 60.37
CA ALA A 29 17.80 -8.27 60.22
C ALA A 29 18.04 -9.74 59.92
N ALA A 30 19.00 -9.97 59.00
CA ALA A 30 19.45 -11.32 58.65
C ALA A 30 19.99 -12.05 59.87
N GLY A 31 19.41 -13.18 60.19
CA GLY A 31 20.06 -14.16 61.10
C GLY A 31 21.09 -14.92 60.28
N CYS A 32 22.36 -14.68 60.54
CA CYS A 32 23.46 -15.45 59.97
C CYS A 32 23.87 -16.53 61.03
N ASP A 33 23.86 -17.80 60.59
CA ASP A 33 24.38 -18.90 61.38
C ASP A 33 25.56 -19.51 60.62
N GLY A 34 26.76 -19.14 61.01
CA GLY A 34 27.97 -19.52 60.30
C GLY A 34 28.12 -18.91 58.89
N THR A 35 28.19 -19.75 57.88
CA THR A 35 28.36 -19.34 56.45
C THR A 35 27.04 -19.05 55.75
N ASP A 36 25.87 -19.36 56.34
CA ASP A 36 24.55 -19.20 55.73
C ASP A 36 23.78 -18.04 56.34
N CYS A 37 23.50 -17.02 55.52
CA CYS A 37 22.67 -15.89 55.87
C CYS A 37 21.26 -16.04 55.25
N ARG A 38 20.22 -16.12 56.05
CA ARG A 38 18.82 -16.14 55.58
C ARG A 38 18.22 -14.74 55.68
N ILE A 39 17.84 -14.21 54.55
CA ILE A 39 17.11 -12.96 54.45
C ILE A 39 15.68 -13.24 54.03
N THR A 40 14.71 -12.82 54.84
CA THR A 40 13.31 -12.88 54.47
C THR A 40 12.92 -11.62 53.69
N LEU A 41 12.62 -11.75 52.41
CA LEU A 41 12.20 -10.65 51.55
C LEU A 41 10.67 -10.68 51.42
N THR A 42 10.06 -9.50 51.42
CA THR A 42 8.66 -9.36 51.01
C THR A 42 8.52 -9.60 49.50
N PRO A 43 7.34 -10.00 49.00
CA PRO A 43 7.12 -10.19 47.56
C PRO A 43 7.50 -8.94 46.70
N ALA A 44 7.27 -7.73 47.22
CA ALA A 44 7.68 -6.49 46.57
C ALA A 44 9.20 -6.34 46.45
N GLN A 45 9.93 -6.65 47.56
CA GLN A 45 11.39 -6.62 47.59
C GLN A 45 11.98 -7.69 46.68
N LEU A 46 11.38 -8.88 46.64
CA LEU A 46 11.79 -9.97 45.78
C LEU A 46 11.62 -9.62 44.31
N LEU A 47 10.48 -9.00 43.92
CA LEU A 47 10.26 -8.49 42.57
C LEU A 47 11.28 -7.43 42.18
N ALA A 48 11.54 -6.45 43.07
CA ALA A 48 12.52 -5.40 42.83
C ALA A 48 13.96 -5.94 42.68
N ALA A 49 14.32 -7.00 43.41
CA ALA A 49 15.60 -7.69 43.28
C ALA A 49 15.68 -8.43 41.93
N ALA A 50 14.62 -9.15 41.55
CA ALA A 50 14.54 -9.85 40.27
C ALA A 50 14.62 -8.86 39.09
N ASP A 51 13.91 -7.73 39.15
CA ASP A 51 13.94 -6.70 38.11
C ASP A 51 15.34 -6.10 37.91
N ARG A 52 16.06 -5.80 38.98
CA ARG A 52 17.47 -5.37 38.92
C ARG A 52 18.37 -6.41 38.24
N LEU A 53 18.20 -7.69 38.59
CA LEU A 53 18.99 -8.76 37.96
C LEU A 53 18.65 -8.91 36.46
N VAL A 54 17.39 -8.76 36.09
CA VAL A 54 16.95 -8.74 34.68
C VAL A 54 17.56 -7.56 33.94
N ALA A 55 17.55 -6.36 34.52
CA ALA A 55 18.15 -5.17 33.94
C ALA A 55 19.68 -5.32 33.75
N GLN A 56 20.36 -6.07 34.63
CA GLN A 56 21.78 -6.41 34.52
C GLN A 56 22.10 -7.58 33.58
N GLY A 57 21.06 -8.20 32.96
CA GLY A 57 21.25 -9.39 32.12
C GLY A 57 21.55 -10.68 32.88
N ARG A 58 21.45 -10.68 34.22
CA ARG A 58 21.74 -11.83 35.12
C ARG A 58 20.52 -12.77 35.21
N TYR A 59 20.06 -13.27 34.03
CA TYR A 59 18.81 -13.99 33.89
C TYR A 59 18.75 -15.30 34.71
N ALA A 60 19.86 -16.02 34.78
CA ALA A 60 19.93 -17.27 35.57
C ALA A 60 19.63 -17.06 37.06
N GLN A 61 20.05 -15.91 37.62
CA GLN A 61 19.82 -15.56 39.00
C GLN A 61 18.45 -14.95 39.27
N ALA A 62 17.86 -14.27 38.28
CA ALA A 62 16.53 -13.70 38.38
C ALA A 62 15.43 -14.75 38.31
N ARG A 63 15.64 -15.85 37.56
CA ARG A 63 14.63 -16.87 37.31
C ARG A 63 14.07 -17.53 38.59
N PRO A 64 14.89 -18.02 39.54
CA PRO A 64 14.36 -18.65 40.77
C PRO A 64 13.59 -17.66 41.64
N LEU A 65 13.99 -16.37 41.68
CA LEU A 65 13.25 -15.34 42.42
C LEU A 65 11.87 -15.09 41.82
N LEU A 66 11.79 -15.05 40.50
CA LEU A 66 10.52 -14.89 39.78
C LEU A 66 9.62 -16.12 39.93
N GLN A 67 10.19 -17.35 39.91
CA GLN A 67 9.41 -18.57 40.11
C GLN A 67 8.79 -18.61 41.51
N ALA A 68 9.51 -18.17 42.55
CA ALA A 68 8.95 -18.04 43.90
C ALA A 68 7.79 -17.04 43.97
N LEU A 69 7.75 -16.01 43.08
CA LEU A 69 6.69 -15.02 43.03
C LEU A 69 5.46 -15.44 42.22
N GLU A 70 5.53 -16.53 41.44
CA GLU A 70 4.37 -16.97 40.60
C GLU A 70 3.13 -17.30 41.43
N LEU A 71 3.32 -17.74 42.67
CA LEU A 71 2.28 -18.11 43.62
C LEU A 71 1.78 -16.90 44.47
N ALA A 72 2.49 -15.75 44.41
CA ALA A 72 2.13 -14.58 45.21
C ALA A 72 0.95 -13.81 44.59
N PRO A 73 -0.15 -13.63 45.35
CA PRO A 73 -1.30 -12.84 44.87
C PRO A 73 -0.88 -11.43 44.53
N GLY A 74 -1.35 -10.90 43.38
CA GLY A 74 -1.07 -9.54 42.92
C GLY A 74 0.21 -9.34 42.12
N TYR A 75 1.14 -10.32 42.09
CA TYR A 75 2.41 -10.22 41.36
C TYR A 75 2.47 -11.07 40.09
N LYS A 76 1.44 -11.81 39.81
CA LYS A 76 1.34 -12.80 38.70
C LYS A 76 1.62 -12.18 37.32
N LEU A 77 1.10 -10.98 37.04
CA LEU A 77 1.28 -10.31 35.75
C LEU A 77 2.74 -9.90 35.54
N GLN A 78 3.32 -9.19 36.53
CA GLN A 78 4.71 -8.71 36.45
C GLN A 78 5.68 -9.89 36.36
N THR A 79 5.47 -10.90 37.17
CA THR A 79 6.31 -12.13 37.20
C THR A 79 6.27 -12.85 35.85
N ARG A 80 5.10 -13.09 35.30
CA ARG A 80 4.94 -13.72 33.98
C ARG A 80 5.55 -12.90 32.87
N PHE A 81 5.41 -11.56 32.93
CA PHE A 81 6.03 -10.67 31.99
C PHE A 81 7.57 -10.77 32.01
N LEU A 82 8.20 -10.71 33.19
CA LEU A 82 9.65 -10.81 33.35
C LEU A 82 10.17 -12.19 32.94
N LEU A 83 9.47 -13.27 33.28
CA LEU A 83 9.83 -14.61 32.81
C LEU A 83 9.71 -14.76 31.30
N GLY A 84 8.68 -14.16 30.68
CA GLY A 84 8.55 -14.07 29.23
C GLY A 84 9.68 -13.27 28.59
N TYR A 85 10.08 -12.16 29.21
CA TYR A 85 11.20 -11.36 28.76
C TYR A 85 12.53 -12.13 28.82
N ILE A 86 12.83 -12.79 29.96
CA ILE A 86 13.99 -13.67 30.11
C ILE A 86 14.00 -14.75 29.04
N ALA A 87 12.88 -15.47 28.85
CA ALA A 87 12.73 -16.49 27.81
C ALA A 87 13.07 -15.94 26.42
N SER A 88 12.56 -14.75 26.09
CA SER A 88 12.86 -14.09 24.80
C SER A 88 14.34 -13.73 24.63
N LYS A 89 15.03 -13.37 25.70
CA LYS A 89 16.45 -13.02 25.69
C LYS A 89 17.39 -14.21 25.69
N THR A 90 16.94 -15.33 26.25
CA THR A 90 17.71 -16.59 26.29
C THR A 90 17.41 -17.50 25.09
N GLY A 91 16.61 -17.06 24.12
CA GLY A 91 16.31 -17.80 22.89
C GLY A 91 15.12 -18.76 22.97
N ASP A 92 14.48 -18.90 24.12
CA ASP A 92 13.22 -19.65 24.28
C ASP A 92 12.05 -18.78 23.79
N LEU A 93 11.96 -18.64 22.46
CA LEU A 93 10.93 -17.81 21.83
C LEU A 93 9.53 -18.38 21.96
N GLU A 94 9.40 -19.70 22.09
CA GLU A 94 8.11 -20.37 22.23
C GLU A 94 7.55 -20.17 23.63
N GLY A 95 8.34 -20.41 24.65
CA GLY A 95 7.97 -20.16 26.04
C GLY A 95 7.70 -18.67 26.32
N ALA A 96 8.44 -17.75 25.66
CA ALA A 96 8.15 -16.32 25.75
C ALA A 96 6.77 -15.98 25.17
N ALA A 97 6.46 -16.48 23.97
CA ALA A 97 5.17 -16.25 23.32
C ALA A 97 3.99 -16.81 24.11
N GLU A 98 4.17 -17.98 24.71
CA GLU A 98 3.15 -18.62 25.54
C GLU A 98 2.83 -17.79 26.80
N ARG A 99 3.86 -17.33 27.52
CA ARG A 99 3.67 -16.46 28.69
C ARG A 99 3.00 -15.15 28.38
N TYR A 100 3.38 -14.51 27.26
CA TYR A 100 2.72 -13.27 26.83
C TYR A 100 1.27 -13.50 26.41
N ARG A 101 0.94 -14.61 25.74
CA ARG A 101 -0.46 -14.97 25.42
C ARG A 101 -1.27 -15.23 26.71
N ALA A 102 -0.69 -15.88 27.71
CA ALA A 102 -1.37 -16.11 29.00
C ALA A 102 -1.71 -14.78 29.70
N ILE A 103 -0.80 -13.77 29.66
CA ILE A 103 -1.10 -12.44 30.20
C ILE A 103 -2.24 -11.77 29.41
N LEU A 104 -2.22 -11.85 28.07
CA LEU A 104 -3.22 -11.25 27.20
C LEU A 104 -4.58 -11.96 27.25
N ALA A 105 -4.62 -13.22 27.70
CA ALA A 105 -5.85 -13.93 27.98
C ALA A 105 -6.50 -13.43 29.27
N ASP A 106 -5.69 -13.14 30.32
CA ASP A 106 -6.14 -12.58 31.58
C ASP A 106 -6.51 -11.08 31.44
N ASP A 107 -5.70 -10.28 30.72
CA ASP A 107 -5.96 -8.86 30.44
C ASP A 107 -5.59 -8.49 28.98
N PRO A 108 -6.59 -8.43 28.08
CA PRO A 108 -6.37 -8.09 26.67
C PRO A 108 -5.89 -6.66 26.42
N ARG A 109 -5.94 -5.74 27.38
CA ARG A 109 -5.57 -4.33 27.21
C ARG A 109 -4.09 -4.03 27.43
N GLN A 110 -3.29 -5.02 27.75
CA GLN A 110 -1.84 -4.88 28.02
C GLN A 110 -1.05 -4.59 26.72
N THR A 111 -1.02 -3.34 26.28
CA THR A 111 -0.37 -2.93 25.04
C THR A 111 1.12 -3.25 25.00
N ARG A 112 1.85 -3.07 26.12
CA ARG A 112 3.26 -3.43 26.23
C ARG A 112 3.49 -4.93 25.98
N VAL A 113 2.63 -5.78 26.51
CA VAL A 113 2.72 -7.24 26.31
C VAL A 113 2.46 -7.61 24.85
N ARG A 114 1.50 -6.93 24.18
CA ARG A 114 1.26 -7.12 22.74
C ARG A 114 2.48 -6.75 21.90
N LEU A 115 3.18 -5.68 22.24
CA LEU A 115 4.40 -5.26 21.53
C LEU A 115 5.51 -6.30 21.68
N GLU A 116 5.74 -6.81 22.89
CA GLU A 116 6.73 -7.86 23.13
C GLU A 116 6.35 -9.19 22.44
N LEU A 117 5.07 -9.57 22.49
CA LEU A 117 4.59 -10.74 21.74
C LEU A 117 4.79 -10.57 20.22
N GLY A 118 4.48 -9.38 19.68
CA GLY A 118 4.72 -9.05 18.27
C GLY A 118 6.20 -9.20 17.91
N ARG A 119 7.11 -8.72 18.76
CA ARG A 119 8.57 -8.85 18.57
C ARG A 119 9.02 -10.31 18.58
N VAL A 120 8.55 -11.10 19.54
CA VAL A 120 8.88 -12.54 19.62
C VAL A 120 8.36 -13.29 18.39
N LEU A 121 7.14 -12.98 17.93
CA LEU A 121 6.57 -13.59 16.72
C LEU A 121 7.36 -13.23 15.45
N LEU A 122 7.94 -12.01 15.35
CA LEU A 122 8.85 -11.66 14.26
C LEU A 122 10.13 -12.51 14.28
N GLN A 123 10.71 -12.72 15.47
CA GLN A 123 11.89 -13.59 15.63
C GLN A 123 11.58 -15.05 15.25
N GLN A 124 10.34 -15.49 15.44
CA GLN A 124 9.85 -16.80 14.98
C GLN A 124 9.49 -16.85 13.48
N ASN A 125 9.71 -15.77 12.70
CA ASN A 125 9.25 -15.61 11.32
C ASN A 125 7.72 -15.72 11.13
N LYS A 126 6.93 -15.61 12.19
CA LYS A 126 5.46 -15.60 12.16
C LYS A 126 4.94 -14.19 11.89
N THR A 127 5.30 -13.64 10.72
CA THR A 127 5.11 -12.22 10.36
C THR A 127 3.64 -11.77 10.37
N ALA A 128 2.71 -12.61 9.89
CA ALA A 128 1.27 -12.30 9.89
C ALA A 128 0.70 -12.19 11.33
N SER A 129 1.12 -13.09 12.22
CA SER A 129 0.72 -13.05 13.62
C SER A 129 1.34 -11.84 14.35
N ALA A 130 2.58 -11.48 14.01
CA ALA A 130 3.24 -10.30 14.54
C ALA A 130 2.52 -9.01 14.11
N ASP A 131 2.19 -8.86 12.81
CA ASP A 131 1.43 -7.69 12.31
C ASP A 131 0.08 -7.55 13.01
N ARG A 132 -0.61 -8.67 13.28
CA ARG A 132 -1.85 -8.66 14.05
C ARG A 132 -1.66 -8.09 15.46
N GLN A 133 -0.59 -8.50 16.18
CA GLN A 133 -0.33 -7.98 17.52
C GLN A 133 0.04 -6.50 17.49
N PHE A 134 0.87 -6.06 16.54
CA PHE A 134 1.18 -4.65 16.34
C PHE A 134 -0.06 -3.82 15.93
N SER A 135 -0.95 -4.40 15.12
CA SER A 135 -2.21 -3.76 14.75
C SER A 135 -3.13 -3.53 15.95
N LEU A 136 -3.22 -4.52 16.84
CA LEU A 136 -4.02 -4.40 18.06
C LEU A 136 -3.38 -3.41 19.05
N ALA A 137 -2.04 -3.41 19.17
CA ALA A 137 -1.32 -2.43 19.99
C ALA A 137 -1.53 -0.98 19.48
N ALA A 138 -1.56 -0.78 18.15
CA ALA A 138 -1.78 0.53 17.56
C ALA A 138 -3.18 1.12 17.77
N GLN A 139 -4.13 0.36 18.33
CA GLN A 139 -5.48 0.84 18.68
C GLN A 139 -5.52 1.55 20.03
N ASP A 140 -4.46 1.44 20.82
CA ASP A 140 -4.34 2.15 22.08
C ASP A 140 -4.18 3.66 21.84
N THR A 141 -5.13 4.44 22.33
CA THR A 141 -5.18 5.90 22.15
C THR A 141 -4.19 6.65 23.05
N GLU A 142 -3.68 5.99 24.09
CA GLU A 142 -2.72 6.57 25.04
C GLU A 142 -1.26 6.34 24.65
N LEU A 143 -1.02 5.67 23.52
CA LEU A 143 0.32 5.34 23.04
C LEU A 143 1.14 6.61 22.70
N PRO A 144 2.37 6.75 23.22
CA PRO A 144 3.27 7.81 22.82
C PRO A 144 3.49 7.81 21.31
N GLN A 145 3.54 9.02 20.72
CA GLN A 145 3.63 9.17 19.25
C GLN A 145 4.84 8.46 18.63
N GLU A 146 5.97 8.40 19.35
CA GLU A 146 7.19 7.71 18.90
C GLU A 146 6.98 6.20 18.79
N ILE A 147 6.32 5.59 19.78
CA ILE A 147 5.99 4.16 19.76
C ILE A 147 5.00 3.89 18.63
N ALA A 148 3.99 4.73 18.46
CA ALA A 148 3.02 4.61 17.37
C ALA A 148 3.70 4.74 15.98
N ARG A 149 4.74 5.58 15.83
CA ARG A 149 5.56 5.67 14.60
C ARG A 149 6.37 4.39 14.39
N THR A 150 7.04 3.90 15.43
CA THR A 150 7.81 2.65 15.37
C THR A 150 6.94 1.46 14.96
N ILE A 151 5.76 1.33 15.55
CA ILE A 151 4.79 0.29 15.17
C ILE A 151 4.41 0.40 13.69
N ARG A 152 4.16 1.61 13.18
CA ARG A 152 3.84 1.84 11.76
C ARG A 152 4.98 1.38 10.87
N THR A 153 6.20 1.83 11.14
CA THR A 153 7.39 1.44 10.36
C THR A 153 7.59 -0.06 10.33
N VAL A 154 7.47 -0.73 11.49
CA VAL A 154 7.60 -2.20 11.57
C VAL A 154 6.49 -2.89 10.76
N ARG A 155 5.25 -2.44 10.86
CA ARG A 155 4.13 -3.00 10.09
C ARG A 155 4.27 -2.76 8.59
N ASP A 156 4.75 -1.60 8.18
CA ASP A 156 5.01 -1.31 6.77
C ASP A 156 6.15 -2.19 6.23
N THR A 157 7.20 -2.43 7.04
CA THR A 157 8.27 -3.37 6.71
C THR A 157 7.75 -4.81 6.58
N ILE A 158 6.90 -5.27 7.51
CA ILE A 158 6.26 -6.60 7.42
C ILE A 158 5.43 -6.70 6.15
N ARG A 159 4.64 -5.70 5.83
CA ARG A 159 3.79 -5.70 4.63
C ARG A 159 4.61 -5.70 3.34
N SER A 160 5.68 -4.91 3.28
CA SER A 160 6.58 -4.89 2.11
C SER A 160 7.36 -6.19 1.92
N SER A 161 7.52 -6.99 2.97
CA SER A 161 8.16 -8.32 2.92
C SER A 161 7.19 -9.48 2.67
N ARG A 162 5.88 -9.22 2.59
CA ARG A 162 4.89 -10.27 2.33
C ARG A 162 5.10 -10.87 0.94
N THR A 163 4.89 -12.17 0.86
CA THR A 163 4.91 -12.90 -0.40
C THR A 163 3.66 -12.67 -1.25
N TRP A 164 2.57 -12.18 -0.65
CA TRP A 164 1.33 -11.87 -1.34
C TRP A 164 0.76 -10.52 -0.90
N ARG A 165 0.02 -9.90 -1.81
CA ARG A 165 -0.71 -8.64 -1.61
C ARG A 165 -2.13 -8.82 -2.16
N LEU A 166 -3.11 -8.29 -1.48
CA LEU A 166 -4.49 -8.21 -1.93
C LEU A 166 -5.06 -6.85 -1.53
N ASP A 167 -5.51 -6.11 -2.52
CA ASP A 167 -6.13 -4.79 -2.36
C ASP A 167 -7.54 -4.84 -2.95
N VAL A 168 -8.53 -4.45 -2.16
CA VAL A 168 -9.95 -4.43 -2.57
C VAL A 168 -10.50 -3.04 -2.32
N ASN A 169 -11.11 -2.46 -3.34
CA ASN A 169 -11.82 -1.18 -3.28
C ASN A 169 -13.22 -1.37 -3.84
N LEU A 170 -14.23 -0.91 -3.13
CA LEU A 170 -15.63 -0.92 -3.54
C LEU A 170 -16.25 0.43 -3.24
N GLY A 171 -17.07 0.95 -4.14
CA GLY A 171 -17.69 2.24 -3.92
C GLY A 171 -18.64 2.69 -5.01
N VAL A 172 -18.98 3.97 -4.95
CA VAL A 172 -19.84 4.65 -5.93
C VAL A 172 -19.07 5.77 -6.60
N ALA A 173 -19.33 5.98 -7.89
CA ALA A 173 -18.61 6.89 -8.73
C ALA A 173 -19.55 7.76 -9.57
N PRO A 174 -19.94 8.97 -9.10
CA PRO A 174 -20.49 10.00 -9.95
C PRO A 174 -19.48 10.43 -11.03
N ASP A 175 -19.93 10.46 -12.27
CA ASP A 175 -19.08 10.65 -13.45
C ASP A 175 -19.81 11.53 -14.47
N THR A 176 -19.13 12.52 -15.01
CA THR A 176 -19.72 13.47 -15.98
C THR A 176 -19.67 13.01 -17.44
N ASN A 177 -18.94 11.90 -17.71
CA ASN A 177 -18.78 11.38 -19.08
C ASN A 177 -18.60 9.86 -19.06
N ILE A 178 -19.71 9.11 -18.81
CA ILE A 178 -19.72 7.66 -18.70
C ILE A 178 -19.51 6.94 -20.04
N ASN A 179 -19.81 7.59 -21.15
CA ASN A 179 -19.66 7.07 -22.51
C ASN A 179 -18.36 7.50 -23.20
N ASN A 180 -17.45 8.20 -22.52
CA ASN A 180 -16.20 8.75 -23.08
C ASN A 180 -16.39 9.51 -24.41
N ALA A 181 -17.55 10.14 -24.59
CA ALA A 181 -17.89 10.85 -25.80
C ALA A 181 -17.36 12.30 -25.79
N THR A 182 -17.49 12.96 -26.93
CA THR A 182 -17.06 14.35 -27.09
C THR A 182 -17.85 15.29 -26.20
N SER A 183 -17.21 16.39 -25.79
CA SER A 183 -17.87 17.53 -25.15
C SER A 183 -18.33 18.60 -26.17
N ALA A 184 -18.00 18.43 -27.45
CA ALA A 184 -18.50 19.30 -28.53
C ALA A 184 -19.97 19.01 -28.84
N ARG A 185 -20.73 20.04 -29.21
CA ARG A 185 -22.14 19.90 -29.64
C ARG A 185 -22.29 19.80 -31.16
N SER A 186 -21.32 20.34 -31.90
CA SER A 186 -21.28 20.27 -33.35
C SER A 186 -19.84 20.03 -33.82
N VAL A 187 -19.69 19.36 -34.93
CA VAL A 187 -18.42 19.09 -35.60
C VAL A 187 -18.52 19.48 -37.07
N THR A 188 -17.42 19.85 -37.69
CA THR A 188 -17.35 20.06 -39.12
C THR A 188 -16.89 18.77 -39.78
N ILE A 189 -17.57 18.33 -40.82
CA ILE A 189 -17.15 17.26 -41.71
C ILE A 189 -16.80 17.79 -43.07
N LEU A 190 -15.82 17.18 -43.71
CA LEU A 190 -15.41 17.52 -45.08
C LEU A 190 -16.11 16.58 -46.08
N LEU A 191 -16.80 17.17 -47.07
CA LEU A 191 -17.34 16.44 -48.21
C LEU A 191 -16.69 17.01 -49.47
N GLY A 192 -15.56 16.42 -49.89
CA GLY A 192 -14.67 17.06 -50.85
C GLY A 192 -14.10 18.38 -50.29
N ASP A 193 -14.21 19.46 -51.03
CA ASP A 193 -13.76 20.81 -50.63
C ASP A 193 -14.78 21.58 -49.79
N THR A 194 -15.93 20.97 -49.43
CA THR A 194 -17.00 21.66 -48.73
C THR A 194 -17.03 21.26 -47.25
N GLU A 195 -16.95 22.27 -46.37
CA GLU A 195 -17.14 22.13 -44.94
C GLU A 195 -18.62 22.14 -44.59
N ILE A 196 -19.08 21.09 -43.93
CA ILE A 196 -20.46 20.93 -43.49
C ILE A 196 -20.50 20.83 -41.96
N PRO A 197 -21.11 21.80 -41.26
CA PRO A 197 -21.35 21.69 -39.84
C PRO A 197 -22.44 20.64 -39.57
N VAL A 198 -22.18 19.70 -38.64
CA VAL A 198 -23.09 18.66 -38.21
C VAL A 198 -23.32 18.74 -36.72
N ASP A 199 -24.58 18.88 -36.32
CA ASP A 199 -24.95 18.83 -34.90
C ASP A 199 -24.96 17.39 -34.41
N LEU A 200 -24.32 17.21 -33.26
CA LEU A 200 -24.23 15.89 -32.60
C LEU A 200 -25.47 15.65 -31.75
N ASN A 201 -26.02 14.47 -31.88
CA ASN A 201 -27.14 14.04 -31.03
C ASN A 201 -26.66 13.67 -29.62
N ASP A 202 -27.61 13.48 -28.70
CA ASP A 202 -27.32 13.11 -27.31
C ASP A 202 -26.58 11.78 -27.15
N GLN A 203 -26.56 10.91 -28.17
CA GLN A 203 -25.82 9.64 -28.11
C GLN A 203 -24.34 9.82 -28.39
N ALA A 204 -23.99 10.82 -29.19
CA ALA A 204 -22.61 11.15 -29.56
C ALA A 204 -21.93 12.10 -28.56
N THR A 205 -22.68 12.73 -27.65
CA THR A 205 -22.16 13.69 -26.67
C THR A 205 -22.00 13.08 -25.30
N ALA A 206 -21.18 13.74 -24.45
CA ALA A 206 -20.87 13.30 -23.09
C ALA A 206 -22.14 13.17 -22.22
N ARG A 207 -22.30 12.03 -21.54
CA ARG A 207 -23.39 11.75 -20.61
C ARG A 207 -22.89 11.58 -19.21
N SER A 208 -23.61 12.15 -18.25
CA SER A 208 -23.32 11.93 -16.83
C SER A 208 -24.08 10.74 -16.28
N GLY A 209 -23.52 10.11 -15.23
CA GLY A 209 -24.14 9.01 -14.53
C GLY A 209 -23.47 8.73 -13.19
N ILE A 210 -24.06 7.82 -12.44
CA ILE A 210 -23.49 7.29 -11.20
C ILE A 210 -23.26 5.79 -11.42
N GLY A 211 -22.02 5.34 -11.23
CA GLY A 211 -21.64 3.95 -11.33
C GLY A 211 -21.28 3.34 -9.96
N VAL A 212 -21.38 2.03 -9.87
CA VAL A 212 -20.76 1.25 -8.80
C VAL A 212 -19.38 0.81 -9.29
N VAL A 213 -18.34 1.14 -8.53
CA VAL A 213 -16.96 0.80 -8.88
C VAL A 213 -16.43 -0.30 -7.98
N GLY A 214 -15.80 -1.30 -8.60
CA GLY A 214 -15.05 -2.35 -7.94
C GLY A 214 -13.62 -2.43 -8.47
N GLN A 215 -12.65 -2.59 -7.58
CA GLN A 215 -11.27 -2.86 -7.94
C GLN A 215 -10.72 -3.95 -7.05
N LEU A 216 -10.06 -4.92 -7.67
CA LEU A 216 -9.33 -6.01 -7.04
C LEU A 216 -7.93 -6.03 -7.62
N SER A 217 -6.90 -5.93 -6.77
CA SER A 217 -5.51 -6.11 -7.16
C SER A 217 -4.87 -7.16 -6.27
N ALA A 218 -4.31 -8.20 -6.87
CA ALA A 218 -3.61 -9.27 -6.18
C ALA A 218 -2.18 -9.40 -6.71
N GLY A 219 -1.23 -9.62 -5.83
CA GLY A 219 0.16 -9.82 -6.17
C GLY A 219 0.78 -10.95 -5.37
N LEU A 220 1.60 -11.76 -6.03
CA LEU A 220 2.37 -12.85 -5.45
C LEU A 220 3.84 -12.66 -5.80
N ARG A 221 4.71 -12.74 -4.81
CA ARG A 221 6.17 -12.68 -4.97
C ARG A 221 6.79 -13.82 -4.19
N LEU A 222 7.20 -14.86 -4.90
CA LEU A 222 7.80 -16.07 -4.31
C LEU A 222 9.32 -16.03 -4.47
N PRO A 223 10.12 -16.02 -3.39
CA PRO A 223 11.57 -16.13 -3.49
C PRO A 223 11.93 -17.55 -3.97
N VAL A 224 12.55 -17.63 -5.15
CA VAL A 224 13.06 -18.87 -5.72
C VAL A 224 14.52 -19.08 -5.31
N SER A 225 15.27 -17.99 -5.18
CA SER A 225 16.65 -17.99 -4.67
C SER A 225 16.93 -16.67 -3.93
N ALA A 226 18.17 -16.51 -3.43
CA ALA A 226 18.58 -15.26 -2.77
C ALA A 226 18.48 -14.03 -3.69
N ARG A 227 18.52 -14.21 -5.02
CA ARG A 227 18.49 -13.13 -6.01
C ARG A 227 17.30 -13.17 -6.95
N VAL A 228 16.56 -14.28 -7.03
CA VAL A 228 15.45 -14.45 -7.97
C VAL A 228 14.16 -14.63 -7.22
N SER A 229 13.13 -13.90 -7.63
CA SER A 229 11.75 -14.08 -7.16
C SER A 229 10.83 -14.31 -8.37
N ALA A 230 9.92 -15.27 -8.28
CA ALA A 230 8.81 -15.40 -9.21
C ALA A 230 7.73 -14.36 -8.85
N LEU A 231 7.13 -13.74 -9.87
CA LEU A 231 6.09 -12.74 -9.75
C LEU A 231 4.82 -13.22 -10.43
N ALA A 232 3.67 -12.99 -9.81
CA ALA A 232 2.38 -13.07 -10.46
C ALA A 232 1.50 -11.91 -9.96
N GLU A 233 0.80 -11.26 -10.88
CA GLU A 233 -0.06 -10.11 -10.60
C GLU A 233 -1.40 -10.32 -11.29
N PHE A 234 -2.46 -9.86 -10.65
CA PHE A 234 -3.80 -9.89 -11.19
C PHE A 234 -4.51 -8.60 -10.79
N ASP A 235 -5.06 -7.91 -11.77
CA ASP A 235 -5.83 -6.69 -11.59
C ASP A 235 -7.18 -6.84 -12.29
N ALA A 236 -8.25 -6.49 -11.60
CA ALA A 236 -9.59 -6.39 -12.15
C ALA A 236 -10.21 -5.06 -11.70
N ILE A 237 -10.69 -4.29 -12.66
CA ILE A 237 -11.38 -3.03 -12.42
C ILE A 237 -12.70 -3.09 -13.18
N GLY A 238 -13.79 -2.77 -12.50
CA GLY A 238 -15.13 -2.72 -13.08
C GLY A 238 -15.88 -1.47 -12.64
N THR A 239 -16.68 -0.93 -13.53
CA THR A 239 -17.67 0.09 -13.21
C THR A 239 -18.98 -0.30 -13.86
N GLU A 240 -20.02 -0.43 -13.06
CA GLU A 240 -21.38 -0.75 -13.51
C GLU A 240 -22.27 0.48 -13.36
N TYR A 241 -23.04 0.77 -14.40
CA TYR A 241 -23.97 1.89 -14.46
C TYR A 241 -25.41 1.40 -14.54
N LYS A 242 -26.37 2.26 -14.23
CA LYS A 242 -27.81 1.95 -14.38
C LYS A 242 -28.17 1.42 -15.78
N ARG A 243 -27.46 1.86 -16.82
CA ARG A 243 -27.56 1.36 -18.20
C ARG A 243 -26.33 0.54 -18.50
N SER A 244 -26.47 -0.77 -18.60
CA SER A 244 -25.37 -1.72 -18.80
C SER A 244 -24.54 -1.46 -20.07
N MET A 245 -25.10 -0.76 -21.06
CA MET A 245 -24.37 -0.36 -22.27
C MET A 245 -23.14 0.56 -22.01
N PHE A 246 -23.00 1.07 -20.78
CA PHE A 246 -21.86 1.90 -20.35
C PHE A 246 -20.96 1.19 -19.33
N ASP A 247 -21.28 -0.06 -19.00
CA ASP A 247 -20.44 -0.84 -18.08
C ASP A 247 -19.06 -1.05 -18.68
N ASP A 248 -18.02 -0.88 -17.87
CA ASP A 248 -16.62 -0.99 -18.30
C ASP A 248 -15.85 -1.90 -17.34
N HIS A 249 -15.34 -3.01 -17.86
CA HIS A 249 -14.60 -4.00 -17.10
C HIS A 249 -13.27 -4.29 -17.77
N ILE A 250 -12.19 -4.27 -16.98
CA ILE A 250 -10.84 -4.60 -17.42
C ILE A 250 -10.28 -5.64 -16.46
N VAL A 251 -9.74 -6.71 -17.02
CA VAL A 251 -9.00 -7.73 -16.28
C VAL A 251 -7.61 -7.87 -16.90
N GLN A 252 -6.58 -7.86 -16.06
CA GLN A 252 -5.20 -8.01 -16.47
C GLN A 252 -4.50 -9.03 -15.56
N GLY A 253 -3.73 -9.93 -16.16
CA GLY A 253 -2.80 -10.80 -15.47
C GLY A 253 -1.38 -10.55 -15.96
N ALA A 254 -0.40 -10.69 -15.06
CA ALA A 254 1.00 -10.66 -15.39
C ALA A 254 1.77 -11.73 -14.61
N ALA A 255 2.72 -12.40 -15.25
CA ALA A 255 3.56 -13.40 -14.60
C ALA A 255 4.99 -13.35 -15.14
N GLY A 256 5.97 -13.58 -14.27
CA GLY A 256 7.36 -13.55 -14.65
C GLY A 256 8.32 -13.65 -13.48
N ALA A 257 9.49 -13.04 -13.62
CA ALA A 257 10.53 -13.09 -12.61
C ALA A 257 11.16 -11.71 -12.35
N GLU A 258 11.64 -11.53 -11.14
CA GLU A 258 12.48 -10.42 -10.73
C GLU A 258 13.88 -10.94 -10.37
N TYR A 259 14.89 -10.27 -10.87
CA TYR A 259 16.29 -10.49 -10.49
C TYR A 259 16.78 -9.30 -9.64
N ARG A 260 17.35 -9.60 -8.50
CA ARG A 260 17.90 -8.62 -7.56
C ARG A 260 19.42 -8.59 -7.67
N PHE A 261 19.95 -7.49 -8.22
CA PHE A 261 21.40 -7.27 -8.33
C PHE A 261 22.01 -6.93 -6.96
N SER A 262 21.29 -6.12 -6.16
CA SER A 262 21.69 -5.71 -4.82
C SER A 262 20.44 -5.57 -3.93
N SER A 263 20.61 -5.18 -2.67
CA SER A 263 19.49 -4.82 -1.80
C SER A 263 18.73 -3.58 -2.29
N ALA A 264 19.36 -2.77 -3.14
CA ALA A 264 18.80 -1.51 -3.64
C ALA A 264 18.26 -1.61 -5.07
N THR A 265 18.77 -2.55 -5.90
CA THR A 265 18.52 -2.58 -7.35
C THR A 265 17.92 -3.91 -7.77
N SER A 266 16.81 -3.86 -8.50
CA SER A 266 16.16 -5.03 -9.11
C SER A 266 15.63 -4.73 -10.51
N VAL A 267 15.52 -5.79 -11.32
CA VAL A 267 14.90 -5.77 -12.65
C VAL A 267 13.90 -6.91 -12.73
N SER A 268 12.76 -6.70 -13.34
CA SER A 268 11.71 -7.69 -13.54
C SER A 268 11.32 -7.81 -15.00
N LEU A 269 11.02 -9.02 -15.45
CA LEU A 269 10.44 -9.32 -16.76
C LEU A 269 9.18 -10.14 -16.54
N GLN A 270 8.07 -9.70 -17.12
CA GLN A 270 6.76 -10.35 -17.00
C GLN A 270 6.08 -10.44 -18.35
N GLY A 271 5.44 -11.57 -18.65
CA GLY A 271 4.40 -11.66 -19.66
C GLY A 271 3.11 -11.05 -19.13
N VAL A 272 2.38 -10.32 -19.97
CA VAL A 272 1.14 -9.61 -19.61
C VAL A 272 0.02 -10.00 -20.57
N ALA A 273 -1.16 -10.30 -20.03
CA ALA A 273 -2.39 -10.50 -20.79
C ALA A 273 -3.50 -9.63 -20.20
N ALA A 274 -4.27 -8.96 -21.04
CA ALA A 274 -5.42 -8.16 -20.62
C ALA A 274 -6.63 -8.38 -21.52
N HIS A 275 -7.81 -8.19 -20.93
CA HIS A 275 -9.09 -8.25 -21.63
C HIS A 275 -10.00 -7.15 -21.13
N ARG A 276 -10.71 -6.47 -22.06
CA ARG A 276 -11.66 -5.42 -21.73
C ARG A 276 -13.02 -5.72 -22.34
N TRP A 277 -14.05 -5.48 -21.55
CA TRP A 277 -15.46 -5.46 -21.96
C TRP A 277 -16.02 -4.05 -21.77
N PHE A 278 -16.85 -3.63 -22.70
CA PHE A 278 -17.60 -2.39 -22.61
C PHE A 278 -19.02 -2.61 -23.08
N GLY A 279 -20.02 -2.19 -22.30
CA GLY A 279 -21.43 -2.43 -22.60
C GLY A 279 -21.82 -3.90 -22.62
N GLY A 280 -21.08 -4.79 -21.95
CA GLY A 280 -21.28 -6.24 -21.99
C GLY A 280 -20.55 -6.94 -23.14
N GLU A 281 -20.04 -6.19 -24.13
CA GLU A 281 -19.34 -6.73 -25.29
C GLU A 281 -17.83 -6.74 -25.07
N ALA A 282 -17.14 -7.79 -25.51
CA ALA A 282 -15.68 -7.85 -25.49
C ALA A 282 -15.10 -6.90 -26.54
N VAL A 283 -14.35 -5.88 -26.11
CA VAL A 283 -13.84 -4.83 -27.00
C VAL A 283 -12.35 -4.96 -27.33
N SER A 284 -11.54 -5.54 -26.44
CA SER A 284 -10.11 -5.76 -26.76
C SER A 284 -9.47 -6.89 -25.98
N ARG A 285 -8.45 -7.50 -26.60
CA ARG A 285 -7.52 -8.45 -26.00
C ARG A 285 -6.10 -7.98 -26.23
N GLN A 286 -5.28 -8.03 -25.20
CA GLN A 286 -3.90 -7.63 -25.29
C GLN A 286 -3.00 -8.74 -24.75
N LEU A 287 -1.87 -8.98 -25.44
CA LEU A 287 -0.83 -9.90 -25.01
C LEU A 287 0.52 -9.26 -25.26
N GLY A 288 1.43 -9.34 -24.29
CA GLY A 288 2.72 -8.71 -24.42
C GLY A 288 3.67 -8.98 -23.28
N ALA A 289 4.67 -8.14 -23.15
CA ALA A 289 5.69 -8.22 -22.12
C ALA A 289 5.94 -6.86 -21.46
N ARG A 290 6.32 -6.92 -20.20
CA ARG A 290 6.71 -5.77 -19.38
C ARG A 290 8.10 -6.02 -18.80
N LEU A 291 9.03 -5.11 -19.06
CA LEU A 291 10.32 -5.02 -18.40
C LEU A 291 10.29 -3.86 -17.41
N GLY A 292 10.55 -4.11 -16.15
CA GLY A 292 10.61 -3.10 -15.10
C GLY A 292 11.95 -3.10 -14.40
N GLY A 293 12.37 -1.95 -13.91
CA GLY A 293 13.57 -1.84 -13.09
C GLY A 293 13.44 -0.74 -12.07
N GLN A 294 14.06 -0.94 -10.91
CA GLN A 294 14.10 0.06 -9.86
C GLN A 294 15.43 0.06 -9.15
N THR A 295 15.83 1.24 -8.67
CA THR A 295 16.99 1.41 -7.80
C THR A 295 16.72 2.44 -6.71
N VAL A 296 17.13 2.13 -5.49
CA VAL A 296 17.14 3.05 -4.35
C VAL A 296 18.52 3.64 -4.26
N ALA A 297 18.69 4.89 -4.72
CA ALA A 297 19.99 5.56 -4.75
C ALA A 297 20.47 5.93 -3.34
N ASN A 298 19.56 6.33 -2.45
CA ASN A 298 19.83 6.65 -1.07
C ASN A 298 18.53 6.56 -0.23
N ALA A 299 18.56 6.95 1.05
CA ALA A 299 17.42 6.89 1.96
C ALA A 299 16.19 7.73 1.51
N LYS A 300 16.38 8.67 0.58
CA LYS A 300 15.33 9.58 0.12
C LYS A 300 14.95 9.40 -1.34
N ASP A 301 15.85 8.91 -2.19
CA ASP A 301 15.71 8.94 -3.63
C ASP A 301 15.58 7.53 -4.22
N ARG A 302 14.54 7.32 -5.01
CA ARG A 302 14.27 6.10 -5.77
C ARG A 302 14.05 6.44 -7.25
N PHE A 303 14.62 5.62 -8.13
CA PHE A 303 14.42 5.68 -9.57
C PHE A 303 13.77 4.38 -10.03
N GLY A 304 12.90 4.49 -11.01
CA GLY A 304 12.27 3.36 -11.68
C GLY A 304 12.14 3.60 -13.16
N PHE A 305 12.08 2.52 -13.92
CA PHE A 305 11.66 2.54 -15.32
C PHE A 305 10.76 1.34 -15.61
N GLN A 306 9.94 1.49 -16.65
CA GLN A 306 9.11 0.41 -17.18
C GLN A 306 9.03 0.55 -18.69
N LEU A 307 9.34 -0.53 -19.38
CA LEU A 307 9.07 -0.72 -20.82
C LEU A 307 7.94 -1.74 -20.92
N ASP A 308 6.86 -1.37 -21.59
CA ASP A 308 5.71 -2.23 -21.84
C ASP A 308 5.47 -2.32 -23.33
N VAL A 309 5.38 -3.53 -23.87
CA VAL A 309 5.11 -3.78 -25.30
C VAL A 309 4.02 -4.82 -25.41
N ARG A 310 2.93 -4.50 -26.10
CA ARG A 310 1.76 -5.37 -26.24
C ARG A 310 1.24 -5.35 -27.67
N HIS A 311 0.78 -6.49 -28.13
CA HIS A 311 -0.09 -6.57 -29.29
C HIS A 311 -1.53 -6.48 -28.82
N SER A 312 -2.27 -5.50 -29.31
CA SER A 312 -3.68 -5.28 -29.04
C SER A 312 -4.52 -5.74 -30.23
N ARG A 313 -5.50 -6.59 -29.97
CA ARG A 313 -6.52 -6.98 -30.94
C ARG A 313 -7.84 -6.34 -30.54
N ALA A 314 -8.33 -5.41 -31.36
CA ALA A 314 -9.63 -4.82 -31.19
C ALA A 314 -10.70 -5.78 -31.74
N LEU A 315 -11.77 -6.03 -30.97
CA LEU A 315 -12.78 -7.00 -31.33
C LEU A 315 -13.98 -6.35 -32.03
N PHE A 316 -14.09 -5.03 -31.96
CA PHE A 316 -15.15 -4.24 -32.59
C PHE A 316 -14.76 -3.71 -33.98
N ASP A 317 -13.46 -3.43 -34.21
CA ASP A 317 -12.97 -2.94 -35.49
C ASP A 317 -11.47 -3.24 -35.62
N ARG A 318 -11.09 -3.91 -36.71
CA ARG A 318 -9.71 -4.29 -37.00
C ARG A 318 -8.77 -3.12 -37.31
N ALA A 319 -9.31 -1.95 -37.63
CA ALA A 319 -8.54 -0.72 -37.81
C ALA A 319 -7.67 -0.38 -36.58
N TYR A 320 -8.11 -0.79 -35.39
CA TYR A 320 -7.43 -0.59 -34.12
C TYR A 320 -6.54 -1.77 -33.68
N ASP A 321 -6.36 -2.79 -34.52
CA ASP A 321 -5.39 -3.87 -34.24
C ASP A 321 -3.97 -3.34 -34.40
N GLY A 322 -3.06 -3.73 -33.50
CA GLY A 322 -1.66 -3.32 -33.66
C GLY A 322 -0.81 -3.46 -32.41
N TRP A 323 0.38 -2.89 -32.49
CA TRP A 323 1.35 -2.89 -31.40
C TRP A 323 1.26 -1.60 -30.62
N GLN A 324 1.31 -1.74 -29.30
CA GLN A 324 1.34 -0.64 -28.35
C GLN A 324 2.60 -0.77 -27.50
N GLY A 325 3.40 0.28 -27.45
CA GLY A 325 4.61 0.31 -26.67
C GLY A 325 4.70 1.55 -25.80
N GLY A 326 5.26 1.45 -24.60
CA GLY A 326 5.46 2.58 -23.73
C GLY A 326 6.70 2.46 -22.86
N LEU A 327 7.46 3.53 -22.78
CA LEU A 327 8.58 3.69 -21.87
C LEU A 327 8.21 4.75 -20.81
N TYR A 328 8.30 4.35 -19.56
CA TYR A 328 7.91 5.16 -18.41
C TYR A 328 9.11 5.28 -17.46
N GLY A 329 9.48 6.49 -17.09
CA GLY A 329 10.43 6.78 -16.04
C GLY A 329 9.71 7.16 -14.75
N THR A 330 10.34 6.93 -13.62
CA THR A 330 9.83 7.39 -12.32
C THR A 330 11.00 7.83 -11.45
N TYR A 331 10.90 9.02 -10.90
CA TYR A 331 11.76 9.50 -9.84
C TYR A 331 10.89 9.84 -8.62
N GLU A 332 11.23 9.28 -7.47
CA GLU A 332 10.55 9.53 -6.21
C GLU A 332 11.54 10.05 -5.18
N ARG A 333 11.13 11.08 -4.45
CA ARG A 333 11.90 11.66 -3.36
C ARG A 333 11.07 11.76 -2.09
N ALA A 334 11.56 11.17 -1.00
CA ALA A 334 11.02 11.38 0.33
C ALA A 334 11.35 12.81 0.80
N VAL A 335 10.36 13.70 0.75
CA VAL A 335 10.45 15.10 1.19
C VAL A 335 10.48 15.15 2.72
N THR A 336 9.62 14.32 3.34
CA THR A 336 9.59 14.07 4.77
C THR A 336 9.50 12.56 5.03
N PRO A 337 9.61 12.08 6.27
CA PRO A 337 9.41 10.66 6.56
C PRO A 337 8.03 10.09 6.15
N THR A 338 7.05 10.94 5.91
CA THR A 338 5.68 10.55 5.59
C THR A 338 5.16 11.11 4.26
N ILE A 339 5.93 11.95 3.57
CA ILE A 339 5.52 12.60 2.31
C ILE A 339 6.57 12.31 1.24
N VAL A 340 6.10 11.83 0.09
CA VAL A 340 6.90 11.54 -1.10
C VAL A 340 6.41 12.42 -2.24
N ALA A 341 7.35 13.04 -2.96
CA ALA A 341 7.11 13.69 -4.25
C ALA A 341 7.61 12.78 -5.38
N SER A 342 6.98 12.85 -6.54
CA SER A 342 7.34 12.04 -7.70
C SER A 342 7.29 12.84 -9.00
N VAL A 343 8.12 12.44 -9.96
CA VAL A 343 8.11 12.91 -11.35
C VAL A 343 8.18 11.69 -12.24
N GLY A 344 7.35 11.62 -13.28
CA GLY A 344 7.25 10.47 -14.18
C GLY A 344 7.17 10.89 -15.64
N PRO A 345 8.30 11.05 -16.37
CA PRO A 345 8.27 11.24 -17.83
C PRO A 345 7.85 9.93 -18.52
N PHE A 346 7.20 10.05 -19.66
CA PHE A 346 6.87 8.90 -20.49
C PHE A 346 6.82 9.24 -21.98
N VAL A 347 7.01 8.20 -22.78
CA VAL A 347 6.70 8.18 -24.20
C VAL A 347 5.97 6.90 -24.53
N ARG A 348 4.94 7.01 -25.37
CA ARG A 348 4.09 5.89 -25.79
C ARG A 348 3.87 5.92 -27.29
N ARG A 349 3.85 4.77 -27.91
CA ARG A 349 3.57 4.57 -29.31
C ARG A 349 2.45 3.57 -29.48
N ASP A 350 1.39 3.96 -30.19
CA ASP A 350 0.34 3.09 -30.69
C ASP A 350 0.54 2.98 -32.21
N ALA A 351 1.04 1.84 -32.66
CA ALA A 351 1.23 1.49 -34.08
C ALA A 351 0.10 0.54 -34.46
N LEU A 352 -0.98 1.10 -34.93
CA LEU A 352 -2.23 0.39 -35.27
C LEU A 352 -2.31 0.13 -36.76
N ARG A 353 -3.26 -0.71 -37.17
CA ARG A 353 -3.42 -1.10 -38.55
C ARG A 353 -3.71 0.08 -39.49
N GLU A 354 -4.57 0.99 -39.05
CA GLU A 354 -4.88 2.21 -39.79
C GLU A 354 -4.10 3.39 -39.20
N GLU A 355 -3.35 4.09 -40.04
CA GLU A 355 -2.47 5.19 -39.65
C GLU A 355 -3.19 6.36 -38.95
N PRO A 356 -4.44 6.75 -39.33
CA PRO A 356 -5.16 7.81 -38.63
C PRO A 356 -5.41 7.54 -37.15
N PHE A 357 -5.34 6.28 -36.69
CA PHE A 357 -5.49 5.88 -35.29
C PHE A 357 -4.15 5.62 -34.61
N SER A 358 -3.08 5.51 -35.39
CA SER A 358 -1.70 5.39 -34.88
C SER A 358 -1.20 6.72 -34.35
N ASN A 359 -0.49 6.71 -33.21
CA ASN A 359 0.01 7.95 -32.63
C ASN A 359 1.25 7.75 -31.78
N THR A 360 2.01 8.83 -31.61
CA THR A 360 3.06 8.94 -30.60
C THR A 360 2.64 9.96 -29.56
N GLU A 361 2.63 9.55 -28.29
CA GLU A 361 2.34 10.42 -27.17
C GLU A 361 3.56 10.56 -26.27
N ALA A 362 3.94 11.80 -25.95
CA ALA A 362 5.00 12.10 -25.00
C ALA A 362 4.49 13.07 -23.92
N GLY A 363 4.94 12.86 -22.70
CA GLY A 363 4.48 13.68 -21.59
C GLY A 363 5.17 13.35 -20.28
N GLY A 364 4.58 13.85 -19.21
CA GLY A 364 5.04 13.57 -17.87
C GLY A 364 3.98 13.86 -16.84
N ASN A 365 4.20 13.34 -15.65
CA ASN A 365 3.37 13.62 -14.49
C ASN A 365 4.24 14.05 -13.31
N VAL A 366 3.65 14.82 -12.43
CA VAL A 366 4.19 15.17 -11.12
C VAL A 366 3.19 14.75 -10.07
N GLY A 367 3.67 14.31 -8.92
CA GLY A 367 2.81 13.83 -7.85
C GLY A 367 3.38 14.13 -6.48
N VAL A 368 2.51 14.20 -5.50
CA VAL A 368 2.85 14.26 -4.09
C VAL A 368 1.82 13.44 -3.31
N GLY A 369 2.28 12.69 -2.34
CA GLY A 369 1.39 11.90 -1.51
C GLY A 369 2.03 11.50 -0.20
N GLY A 370 1.19 11.08 0.73
CA GLY A 370 1.68 10.65 2.03
C GLY A 370 0.64 10.66 3.12
N GLU A 371 1.11 10.62 4.35
CA GLU A 371 0.29 10.65 5.54
C GLU A 371 0.50 11.96 6.29
N LEU A 372 -0.60 12.66 6.56
CA LEU A 372 -0.66 13.84 7.42
C LEU A 372 -0.92 13.42 8.88
N ARG A 373 -0.91 14.40 9.79
CA ARG A 373 -1.30 14.19 11.18
C ARG A 373 -2.72 13.61 11.28
N TYR A 374 -3.00 12.89 12.34
CA TYR A 374 -4.30 12.28 12.66
C TYR A 374 -4.76 11.14 11.75
N GLY A 375 -3.86 10.55 10.92
CA GLY A 375 -4.17 9.38 10.09
C GLY A 375 -4.91 9.72 8.78
N VAL A 376 -4.78 10.95 8.31
CA VAL A 376 -5.25 11.39 6.99
C VAL A 376 -4.19 11.02 5.95
N ASN A 377 -4.57 10.22 4.95
CA ASN A 377 -3.75 9.95 3.77
C ASN A 377 -4.20 10.85 2.63
N PHE A 378 -3.27 11.38 1.90
CA PHE A 378 -3.56 12.19 0.72
C PHE A 378 -2.65 11.81 -0.44
N GLY A 379 -3.10 12.09 -1.64
CA GLY A 379 -2.30 12.04 -2.85
C GLY A 379 -2.84 13.06 -3.84
N ALA A 380 -1.95 13.70 -4.58
CA ALA A 380 -2.31 14.56 -5.70
C ALA A 380 -1.31 14.35 -6.83
N SER A 381 -1.79 14.29 -8.06
CA SER A 381 -0.94 14.21 -9.24
C SER A 381 -1.55 15.00 -10.39
N LEU A 382 -0.66 15.53 -11.23
CA LEU A 382 -1.01 16.23 -12.46
C LEU A 382 -0.11 15.69 -13.57
N GLY A 383 -0.72 15.25 -14.67
CA GLY A 383 -0.05 14.80 -15.88
C GLY A 383 -0.43 15.68 -17.07
N VAL A 384 0.55 15.94 -17.92
CA VAL A 384 0.34 16.63 -19.21
C VAL A 384 1.08 15.85 -20.28
N SER A 385 0.42 15.65 -21.42
CA SER A 385 1.01 14.97 -22.57
C SER A 385 0.49 15.54 -23.88
N ARG A 386 1.25 15.29 -24.93
CA ARG A 386 0.88 15.59 -26.31
C ARG A 386 0.93 14.32 -27.14
N ALA A 387 -0.18 14.02 -27.81
CA ALA A 387 -0.28 12.95 -28.79
C ALA A 387 -0.31 13.55 -30.19
N VAL A 388 0.48 12.97 -31.11
CA VAL A 388 0.52 13.32 -32.52
C VAL A 388 0.19 12.06 -33.31
N TYR A 389 -0.79 12.13 -34.18
CA TYR A 389 -1.26 11.03 -35.01
C TYR A 389 -0.51 10.99 -36.33
N ASP A 390 -0.44 9.83 -36.95
CA ASP A 390 0.41 9.59 -38.12
C ASP A 390 -0.21 10.08 -39.44
N ALA A 391 -1.55 10.02 -39.52
CA ALA A 391 -2.28 10.42 -40.72
C ALA A 391 -3.57 11.19 -40.37
N PRO A 392 -4.13 11.95 -41.32
CA PRO A 392 -5.40 12.62 -41.12
C PRO A 392 -6.59 11.68 -41.09
N LEU A 393 -7.67 12.11 -40.46
CA LEU A 393 -9.03 11.58 -40.63
C LEU A 393 -9.73 12.48 -41.67
N GLU A 394 -9.59 12.15 -42.93
CA GLU A 394 -10.00 12.99 -44.08
C GLU A 394 -11.46 13.47 -44.03
N ILE A 395 -12.32 12.72 -43.34
CA ILE A 395 -13.71 13.13 -43.12
C ILE A 395 -13.85 14.35 -42.19
N PHE A 396 -12.83 14.63 -41.36
CA PHE A 396 -12.86 15.74 -40.43
C PHE A 396 -11.85 16.84 -40.75
N ASP A 397 -10.66 16.45 -41.24
CA ASP A 397 -9.56 17.35 -41.49
C ASP A 397 -8.52 16.68 -42.41
N LEU A 398 -7.83 17.50 -43.21
CA LEU A 398 -6.70 17.04 -44.04
C LEU A 398 -5.38 17.02 -43.29
N ASP A 399 -5.35 17.63 -42.11
CA ASP A 399 -4.19 17.58 -41.22
C ASP A 399 -4.31 16.44 -40.21
N ALA A 400 -3.17 15.83 -39.87
CA ALA A 400 -3.11 14.79 -38.83
C ALA A 400 -3.48 15.36 -37.46
N ARG A 401 -4.31 14.62 -36.75
CA ARG A 401 -4.81 14.98 -35.40
C ARG A 401 -3.69 15.19 -34.38
N ARG A 402 -3.86 16.19 -33.53
CA ARG A 402 -2.96 16.51 -32.42
C ARG A 402 -3.78 16.76 -31.15
N ASP A 403 -3.47 16.04 -30.09
CA ASP A 403 -4.17 16.17 -28.81
C ASP A 403 -3.25 16.68 -27.70
N TRP A 404 -3.72 17.63 -26.93
CA TRP A 404 -3.18 17.92 -25.61
C TRP A 404 -4.04 17.22 -24.55
N ARG A 405 -3.40 16.45 -23.67
CA ARG A 405 -4.08 15.71 -22.61
C ARG A 405 -3.63 16.20 -21.26
N VAL A 406 -4.60 16.51 -20.39
CA VAL A 406 -4.38 16.88 -19.00
C VAL A 406 -5.12 15.88 -18.12
N VAL A 407 -4.41 15.27 -17.18
CA VAL A 407 -4.98 14.33 -16.22
C VAL A 407 -4.60 14.82 -14.83
N ALA A 408 -5.61 15.07 -13.98
CA ALA A 408 -5.39 15.37 -12.58
C ALA A 408 -6.07 14.31 -11.70
N ARG A 409 -5.40 13.88 -10.65
CA ARG A 409 -5.96 12.95 -9.66
C ARG A 409 -5.67 13.47 -8.27
N ALA A 410 -6.70 13.43 -7.40
CA ALA A 410 -6.56 13.70 -5.98
C ALA A 410 -7.17 12.55 -5.18
N THR A 411 -6.54 12.18 -4.09
CA THR A 411 -7.02 11.14 -3.17
C THR A 411 -6.99 11.65 -1.75
N LEU A 412 -8.02 11.32 -0.98
CA LEU A 412 -8.10 11.62 0.44
C LEU A 412 -8.65 10.40 1.15
N GLY A 413 -7.90 9.86 2.11
CA GLY A 413 -8.32 8.71 2.90
C GLY A 413 -8.19 8.99 4.39
N TYR A 414 -9.01 8.33 5.20
CA TYR A 414 -8.96 8.47 6.64
C TYR A 414 -8.89 7.11 7.34
N ARG A 415 -7.70 6.76 7.85
CA ARG A 415 -7.40 5.43 8.40
C ARG A 415 -8.01 5.14 9.77
N LYS A 416 -8.43 6.16 10.52
CA LYS A 416 -9.00 5.95 11.86
C LYS A 416 -10.42 5.41 11.81
N ILE A 417 -11.19 5.76 10.78
CA ILE A 417 -12.51 5.16 10.55
C ILE A 417 -12.30 3.83 9.85
N ARG A 418 -12.86 2.77 10.45
CA ARG A 418 -12.84 1.41 9.89
C ARG A 418 -14.22 0.77 10.01
N VAL A 419 -14.77 0.42 8.86
CA VAL A 419 -16.02 -0.34 8.77
C VAL A 419 -15.67 -1.73 8.22
N LEU A 420 -15.84 -2.79 9.00
CA LEU A 420 -15.46 -4.18 8.63
C LEU A 420 -13.98 -4.32 8.19
N GLY A 421 -13.10 -3.45 8.71
CA GLY A 421 -11.68 -3.43 8.33
C GLY A 421 -11.35 -2.59 7.09
N PHE A 422 -12.35 -2.00 6.43
CA PHE A 422 -12.19 -1.05 5.33
C PHE A 422 -12.10 0.39 5.86
N SER A 423 -11.32 1.22 5.18
CA SER A 423 -11.21 2.66 5.47
C SER A 423 -11.84 3.48 4.34
N PRO A 424 -12.56 4.57 4.65
CA PRO A 424 -13.14 5.43 3.63
C PRO A 424 -12.05 6.18 2.85
N GLN A 425 -12.26 6.27 1.55
CA GLN A 425 -11.39 6.99 0.62
C GLN A 425 -12.25 7.76 -0.39
N LEU A 426 -11.87 9.01 -0.64
CA LEU A 426 -12.38 9.84 -1.72
C LEU A 426 -11.30 9.94 -2.79
N VAL A 427 -11.65 9.67 -4.04
CA VAL A 427 -10.78 9.86 -5.20
C VAL A 427 -11.48 10.80 -6.18
N PHE A 428 -10.78 11.80 -6.63
CA PHE A 428 -11.20 12.68 -7.71
C PHE A 428 -10.27 12.46 -8.91
N ASN A 429 -10.84 12.21 -10.07
CA ASN A 429 -10.13 12.10 -11.33
C ASN A 429 -10.71 13.14 -12.31
N TYR A 430 -9.82 13.92 -12.91
CA TYR A 430 -10.15 14.87 -13.97
C TYR A 430 -9.32 14.53 -15.20
N THR A 431 -9.97 14.45 -16.35
CA THR A 431 -9.31 14.25 -17.63
C THR A 431 -9.87 15.24 -18.62
N ARG A 432 -8.99 15.93 -19.33
CA ARG A 432 -9.33 16.81 -20.44
C ARG A 432 -8.44 16.50 -21.63
N ILE A 433 -9.06 16.33 -22.79
CA ILE A 433 -8.39 16.22 -24.09
C ILE A 433 -8.84 17.41 -24.92
N ASN A 434 -7.88 18.25 -25.31
CA ASN A 434 -8.07 19.29 -26.31
C ASN A 434 -7.45 18.77 -27.59
N SER A 435 -8.27 18.52 -28.58
CA SER A 435 -7.89 17.97 -29.87
C SER A 435 -7.93 19.02 -30.96
N SER A 436 -7.07 18.87 -31.98
CA SER A 436 -7.23 19.65 -33.21
C SER A 436 -8.55 19.31 -33.95
N LEU A 437 -9.07 18.11 -33.73
CA LEU A 437 -10.39 17.64 -34.20
C LEU A 437 -11.41 17.74 -33.08
N ARG A 438 -12.38 18.65 -33.17
CA ARG A 438 -13.40 18.91 -32.13
C ARG A 438 -14.18 17.65 -31.69
N PHE A 439 -14.36 16.69 -32.60
CA PHE A 439 -15.01 15.42 -32.28
C PHE A 439 -14.32 14.64 -31.16
N TYR A 440 -13.00 14.85 -30.96
CA TYR A 440 -12.21 14.20 -29.93
C TYR A 440 -11.96 15.08 -28.67
N ASP A 441 -12.55 16.30 -28.65
CA ASP A 441 -12.54 17.11 -27.44
C ASP A 441 -13.33 16.40 -26.34
N THR A 442 -12.68 16.05 -25.23
CA THR A 442 -13.36 15.40 -24.11
C THR A 442 -13.00 16.05 -22.78
N THR A 443 -13.99 16.13 -21.90
CA THR A 443 -13.82 16.53 -20.52
C THR A 443 -14.56 15.51 -19.63
N ARG A 444 -13.87 15.03 -18.60
CA ARG A 444 -14.46 14.06 -17.66
C ARG A 444 -14.01 14.42 -16.26
N SER A 445 -14.97 14.52 -15.35
CA SER A 445 -14.77 14.64 -13.91
C SER A 445 -15.44 13.44 -13.24
N ARG A 446 -14.67 12.67 -12.46
CA ARG A 446 -15.18 11.50 -11.75
C ARG A 446 -14.78 11.55 -10.30
N PHE A 447 -15.76 11.45 -9.43
CA PHE A 447 -15.57 11.27 -8.00
C PHE A 447 -15.79 9.80 -7.65
N GLU A 448 -14.96 9.21 -6.78
CA GLU A 448 -15.14 7.85 -6.29
C GLU A 448 -15.16 7.90 -4.76
N PHE A 449 -16.27 7.50 -4.18
CA PHE A 449 -16.44 7.32 -2.74
C PHE A 449 -16.28 5.83 -2.45
N THR A 450 -15.10 5.42 -2.02
CA THR A 450 -14.76 4.01 -1.87
C THR A 450 -14.45 3.63 -0.44
N LEU A 451 -14.63 2.36 -0.14
CA LEU A 451 -14.10 1.69 1.02
C LEU A 451 -12.91 0.84 0.58
N ALA A 452 -11.73 1.17 1.05
CA ALA A 452 -10.47 0.51 0.68
C ALA A 452 -9.95 -0.38 1.81
N ARG A 453 -9.53 -1.59 1.48
CA ARG A 453 -8.85 -2.50 2.40
C ARG A 453 -7.60 -3.10 1.75
N PHE A 454 -6.51 -3.01 2.47
CA PHE A 454 -5.20 -3.55 2.10
C PHE A 454 -4.88 -4.73 3.03
N PHE A 455 -4.64 -5.92 2.46
CA PHE A 455 -4.37 -7.17 3.18
C PHE A 455 -2.90 -7.54 3.22
#